data_8b2995fa1b6a2b893b8e23f60b7094b4
#
_entry.id   8b2995fa1b6a2b893b8e23f60b7094b4
#
_cell.length_a   1.000
_cell.length_b   1.000
_cell.length_c   1.000
_cell.angle_alpha   90.00
_cell.angle_beta   90.00
_cell.angle_gamma   90.00
#
_symmetry.space_group_name_H-M   'P 1'
#
loop_
_entity.id
_entity.type
_entity.pdbx_description
1 polymer ?
#
loop_
_entity_poly.entity_id
_entity_poly.type
_entity_poly.pdbx_seq_one_letter_code
_entity_poly.pdbx_strand_id
1 'polypeptide(L)'
;MAQLNSLDAKVVWITGASSGLGEALAKECALQGAEVILTARRFDELEKVRVGLLNPDQHISICADITDEAQVRHAYEQVLQKKGRIDWLINNAGLSQRALIADTSMQTERAIMEVDYFSQVFLTKTV
;
A
#
# COMPACT_ATOMS: atom_id res chain seq x y z
N MET A 1 -5.35 -19.61 -25.05
CA MET A 1 -5.00 -20.02 -23.66
C MET A 1 -5.42 -18.93 -22.72
N ALA A 2 -6.23 -19.22 -21.73
CA ALA A 2 -6.47 -18.29 -20.65
C ALA A 2 -5.14 -18.08 -19.90
N GLN A 3 -4.66 -16.84 -19.79
CA GLN A 3 -3.53 -16.52 -18.92
C GLN A 3 -3.95 -16.81 -17.49
N LEU A 4 -3.35 -17.83 -16.89
CA LEU A 4 -3.68 -18.34 -15.55
C LEU A 4 -3.41 -17.32 -14.41
N ASN A 5 -2.88 -16.13 -14.70
CA ASN A 5 -2.48 -15.12 -13.72
C ASN A 5 -2.93 -13.70 -14.09
N SER A 6 -4.02 -13.52 -14.79
CA SER A 6 -4.55 -12.19 -15.05
C SER A 6 -5.15 -11.63 -13.76
N LEU A 7 -4.76 -10.40 -13.40
CA LEU A 7 -5.37 -9.61 -12.33
C LEU A 7 -6.56 -8.78 -12.83
N ASP A 8 -7.08 -9.13 -14.02
CA ASP A 8 -8.16 -8.39 -14.65
C ASP A 8 -9.35 -8.20 -13.71
N ALA A 9 -9.78 -6.96 -13.57
CA ALA A 9 -10.85 -6.52 -12.67
C ALA A 9 -10.65 -6.86 -11.17
N LYS A 10 -9.43 -7.26 -10.74
CA LYS A 10 -9.11 -7.42 -9.32
C LYS A 10 -8.81 -6.07 -8.68
N VAL A 11 -9.27 -5.88 -7.45
CA VAL A 11 -8.95 -4.71 -6.64
C VAL A 11 -7.76 -5.04 -5.76
N VAL A 12 -6.64 -4.36 -6.01
CA VAL A 12 -5.36 -4.61 -5.33
C VAL A 12 -4.97 -3.39 -4.51
N TRP A 13 -4.85 -3.54 -3.20
CA TRP A 13 -4.42 -2.48 -2.29
C TRP A 13 -2.95 -2.64 -1.93
N ILE A 14 -2.15 -1.60 -2.20
CA ILE A 14 -0.69 -1.59 -1.98
C ILE A 14 -0.33 -0.46 -1.01
N THR A 15 0.31 -0.82 0.11
CA THR A 15 0.90 0.15 1.03
C THR A 15 2.34 0.49 0.65
N GLY A 16 2.81 1.68 1.02
CA GLY A 16 4.14 2.13 0.62
C GLY A 16 4.29 2.30 -0.90
N ALA A 17 3.20 2.70 -1.57
CA ALA A 17 3.11 2.68 -3.02
C ALA A 17 3.71 3.92 -3.70
N SER A 18 4.24 4.89 -2.95
CA SER A 18 4.74 6.16 -3.48
C SER A 18 6.13 6.07 -4.12
N SER A 19 6.85 4.98 -3.93
CA SER A 19 8.21 4.80 -4.44
C SER A 19 8.66 3.33 -4.42
N GLY A 20 9.82 3.07 -5.01
CA GLY A 20 10.53 1.79 -4.92
C GLY A 20 9.71 0.59 -5.38
N LEU A 21 9.72 -0.47 -4.57
CA LEU A 21 9.04 -1.73 -4.88
C LEU A 21 7.52 -1.57 -4.94
N GLY A 22 6.92 -0.76 -4.06
CA GLY A 22 5.48 -0.50 -4.07
C GLY A 22 5.01 0.18 -5.36
N GLU A 23 5.76 1.16 -5.86
CA GLU A 23 5.52 1.78 -7.16
C GLU A 23 5.65 0.79 -8.31
N ALA A 24 6.70 -0.05 -8.30
CA ALA A 24 6.91 -1.07 -9.32
C ALA A 24 5.78 -2.11 -9.34
N LEU A 25 5.33 -2.56 -8.16
CA LEU A 25 4.19 -3.46 -8.03
C LEU A 25 2.90 -2.83 -8.55
N ALA A 26 2.67 -1.55 -8.24
CA ALA A 26 1.49 -0.83 -8.74
C ALA A 26 1.46 -0.77 -10.28
N LYS A 27 2.60 -0.48 -10.91
CA LYS A 27 2.74 -0.48 -12.36
C LYS A 27 2.44 -1.87 -12.96
N GLU A 28 3.01 -2.91 -12.39
CA GLU A 28 2.79 -4.28 -12.87
C GLU A 28 1.33 -4.72 -12.67
N CYS A 29 0.73 -4.48 -11.51
CA CYS A 29 -0.67 -4.79 -11.27
C CYS A 29 -1.61 -4.08 -12.26
N ALA A 30 -1.34 -2.80 -12.54
CA ALA A 30 -2.11 -2.03 -13.53
C ALA A 30 -1.96 -2.60 -14.95
N LEU A 31 -0.76 -3.02 -15.34
CA LEU A 31 -0.52 -3.69 -16.64
C LEU A 31 -1.25 -5.04 -16.73
N GLN A 32 -1.45 -5.73 -15.62
CA GLN A 32 -2.20 -7.00 -15.54
C GLN A 32 -3.72 -6.80 -15.45
N GLY A 33 -4.21 -5.56 -15.57
CA GLY A 33 -5.63 -5.24 -15.57
C GLY A 33 -6.28 -5.01 -14.20
N ALA A 34 -5.48 -4.93 -13.13
CA ALA A 34 -6.01 -4.64 -11.79
C ALA A 34 -6.44 -3.18 -11.64
N GLU A 35 -7.43 -2.96 -10.78
CA GLU A 35 -7.70 -1.66 -10.19
C GLU A 35 -6.82 -1.49 -8.94
N VAL A 36 -5.91 -0.54 -8.95
CA VAL A 36 -4.90 -0.38 -7.90
C VAL A 36 -5.28 0.72 -6.94
N ILE A 37 -5.20 0.42 -5.64
CA ILE A 37 -5.33 1.36 -4.55
C ILE A 37 -3.94 1.61 -3.98
N LEU A 38 -3.50 2.85 -4.06
CA LEU A 38 -2.18 3.30 -3.63
C LEU A 38 -2.29 3.97 -2.27
N THR A 39 -1.54 3.52 -1.28
CA THR A 39 -1.49 4.16 0.04
C THR A 39 -0.07 4.47 0.46
N ALA A 40 0.15 5.70 0.90
CA ALA A 40 1.35 6.19 1.55
C ALA A 40 1.04 7.51 2.29
N ARG A 41 2.03 8.05 3.00
CA ARG A 41 1.86 9.28 3.80
C ARG A 41 1.86 10.56 2.97
N ARG A 42 2.44 10.55 1.77
CA ARG A 42 2.59 11.74 0.90
C ARG A 42 1.67 11.61 -0.31
N PHE A 43 0.60 12.38 -0.30
CA PHE A 43 -0.43 12.34 -1.36
C PHE A 43 0.13 12.73 -2.73
N ASP A 44 0.93 13.80 -2.80
CA ASP A 44 1.49 14.27 -4.08
C ASP A 44 2.37 13.21 -4.77
N GLU A 45 3.13 12.47 -3.98
CA GLU A 45 3.96 11.37 -4.51
C GLU A 45 3.10 10.19 -4.99
N LEU A 46 2.01 9.86 -4.27
CA LEU A 46 1.04 8.86 -4.73
C LEU A 46 0.40 9.25 -6.05
N GLU A 47 -0.01 10.50 -6.20
CA GLU A 47 -0.63 11.00 -7.43
C GLU A 47 0.33 10.95 -8.62
N LYS A 48 1.61 11.27 -8.42
CA LYS A 48 2.62 11.08 -9.47
C LYS A 48 2.69 9.63 -9.96
N VAL A 49 2.63 8.67 -9.05
CA VAL A 49 2.60 7.25 -9.41
C VAL A 49 1.29 6.92 -10.13
N ARG A 50 0.15 7.28 -9.56
CA ARG A 50 -1.17 6.97 -10.09
C ARG A 50 -1.35 7.44 -11.53
N VAL A 51 -1.00 8.71 -11.82
CA VAL A 51 -1.15 9.26 -13.17
C VAL A 51 -0.22 8.62 -14.21
N GLY A 52 0.84 7.97 -13.76
CA GLY A 52 1.75 7.19 -14.60
C GLY A 52 1.34 5.74 -14.84
N LEU A 53 0.27 5.26 -14.19
CA LEU A 53 -0.24 3.91 -14.39
C LEU A 53 -1.07 3.81 -15.68
N LEU A 54 -1.16 2.59 -16.22
CA LEU A 54 -2.08 2.32 -17.34
C LEU A 54 -3.53 2.53 -16.85
N ASN A 55 -4.32 3.29 -17.61
CA ASN A 55 -5.70 3.68 -17.26
C ASN A 55 -5.80 4.36 -15.88
N PRO A 56 -5.16 5.53 -15.69
CA PRO A 56 -5.00 6.14 -14.36
C PRO A 56 -6.32 6.42 -13.63
N ASP A 57 -7.42 6.63 -14.34
CA ASP A 57 -8.73 6.91 -13.76
C ASP A 57 -9.37 5.70 -13.08
N GLN A 58 -8.87 4.50 -13.33
CA GLN A 58 -9.30 3.27 -12.65
C GLN A 58 -8.66 3.09 -11.27
N HIS A 59 -7.61 3.84 -10.97
CA HIS A 59 -6.83 3.71 -9.74
C HIS A 59 -7.13 4.85 -8.79
N ILE A 60 -6.91 4.63 -7.49
CA ILE A 60 -7.11 5.65 -6.46
C ILE A 60 -5.91 5.78 -5.56
N SER A 61 -5.64 7.02 -5.14
CA SER A 61 -4.64 7.34 -4.12
C SER A 61 -5.35 7.66 -2.82
N ILE A 62 -4.93 7.03 -1.73
CA ILE A 62 -5.43 7.30 -0.37
C ILE A 62 -4.24 7.61 0.53
N CYS A 63 -4.17 8.86 1.00
CA CYS A 63 -3.16 9.26 1.95
C CYS A 63 -3.49 8.72 3.34
N ALA A 64 -2.61 7.92 3.90
CA ALA A 64 -2.74 7.43 5.27
C ALA A 64 -1.38 7.06 5.85
N ASP A 65 -1.22 7.31 7.16
CA ASP A 65 -0.18 6.69 7.95
C ASP A 65 -0.68 5.34 8.45
N ILE A 66 -0.04 4.26 8.01
CA ILE A 66 -0.46 2.90 8.37
C ILE A 66 -0.24 2.56 9.85
N THR A 67 0.53 3.36 10.58
CA THR A 67 0.71 3.21 12.03
C THR A 67 -0.41 3.86 12.85
N ASP A 68 -1.28 4.63 12.20
CA ASP A 68 -2.46 5.25 12.80
C ASP A 68 -3.71 4.43 12.48
N GLU A 69 -4.23 3.72 13.48
CA GLU A 69 -5.38 2.83 13.30
C GLU A 69 -6.64 3.56 12.78
N ALA A 70 -6.86 4.80 13.21
CA ALA A 70 -8.02 5.58 12.77
C ALA A 70 -7.90 5.93 11.27
N GLN A 71 -6.70 6.32 10.82
CA GLN A 71 -6.44 6.58 9.41
C GLN A 71 -6.59 5.32 8.55
N VAL A 72 -6.12 4.17 9.05
CA VAL A 72 -6.28 2.87 8.37
C VAL A 72 -7.75 2.50 8.21
N ARG A 73 -8.56 2.62 9.27
CA ARG A 73 -10.01 2.36 9.21
C ARG A 73 -10.70 3.28 8.21
N HIS A 74 -10.38 4.56 8.24
CA HIS A 74 -10.96 5.53 7.30
C HIS A 74 -10.54 5.24 5.85
N ALA A 75 -9.28 4.86 5.63
CA ALA A 75 -8.80 4.45 4.30
C ALA A 75 -9.57 3.21 3.80
N TYR A 76 -9.76 2.21 4.66
CA TYR A 76 -10.53 1.01 4.32
C TYR A 76 -11.98 1.34 3.93
N GLU A 77 -12.65 2.20 4.71
CA GLU A 77 -14.00 2.67 4.39
C GLU A 77 -14.06 3.36 3.02
N GLN A 78 -13.08 4.21 2.70
CA GLN A 78 -12.98 4.85 1.38
C GLN A 78 -12.80 3.83 0.25
N VAL A 79 -11.99 2.80 0.47
CA VAL A 79 -11.82 1.72 -0.52
C VAL A 79 -13.13 1.01 -0.76
N LEU A 80 -13.83 0.60 0.28
CA LEU A 80 -15.11 -0.09 0.16
C LEU A 80 -16.17 0.78 -0.51
N GLN A 81 -16.22 2.07 -0.18
CA GLN A 81 -17.16 3.01 -0.78
C GLN A 81 -16.92 3.17 -2.29
N LYS A 82 -15.66 3.22 -2.73
CA LYS A 82 -15.30 3.48 -4.13
C LYS A 82 -15.22 2.21 -4.97
N LYS A 83 -14.80 1.09 -4.38
CA LYS A 83 -14.52 -0.18 -5.10
C LYS A 83 -15.41 -1.33 -4.68
N GLY A 84 -16.01 -1.28 -3.51
CA GLY A 84 -16.92 -2.30 -2.99
C GLY A 84 -16.24 -3.56 -2.47
N ARG A 85 -14.95 -3.77 -2.75
CA ARG A 85 -14.19 -4.97 -2.33
C ARG A 85 -12.69 -4.72 -2.35
N ILE A 86 -11.96 -5.63 -1.75
CA ILE A 86 -10.50 -5.77 -1.88
C ILE A 86 -10.24 -7.24 -2.15
N ASP A 87 -9.58 -7.54 -3.27
CA ASP A 87 -9.23 -8.93 -3.63
C ASP A 87 -7.82 -9.28 -3.11
N TRP A 88 -6.89 -8.33 -3.16
CA TRP A 88 -5.51 -8.51 -2.72
C TRP A 88 -5.06 -7.33 -1.87
N LEU A 89 -4.41 -7.62 -0.74
CA LEU A 89 -3.69 -6.66 0.08
C LEU A 89 -2.19 -6.95 -0.03
N ILE A 90 -1.41 -5.96 -0.44
CA ILE A 90 0.05 -6.04 -0.49
C ILE A 90 0.62 -5.13 0.60
N ASN A 91 1.02 -5.73 1.71
CA ASN A 91 1.72 -5.07 2.81
C ASN A 91 3.18 -4.82 2.41
N ASN A 92 3.44 -3.71 1.71
CA ASN A 92 4.76 -3.35 1.21
C ASN A 92 5.41 -2.22 1.99
N ALA A 93 4.66 -1.38 2.67
CA ALA A 93 5.25 -0.33 3.49
C ALA A 93 6.21 -0.91 4.53
N GLY A 94 7.36 -0.31 4.67
CA GLY A 94 8.40 -0.77 5.58
C GLY A 94 9.32 0.36 6.00
N LEU A 95 9.99 0.18 7.12
CA LEU A 95 11.01 1.07 7.66
C LEU A 95 12.23 0.24 8.02
N SER A 96 13.41 0.67 7.61
CA SER A 96 14.66 -0.01 7.96
C SER A 96 15.71 0.99 8.39
N GLN A 97 16.70 0.49 9.14
CA GLN A 97 17.87 1.25 9.55
C GLN A 97 19.12 0.43 9.34
N ARG A 98 20.21 1.10 8.91
CA ARG A 98 21.53 0.51 8.83
C ARG A 98 22.42 1.11 9.91
N ALA A 99 22.53 0.43 11.03
CA ALA A 99 23.41 0.78 12.14
C ALA A 99 23.77 -0.50 12.91
N LEU A 100 24.79 -0.41 13.75
CA LEU A 100 25.05 -1.47 14.72
C LEU A 100 23.91 -1.50 15.74
N ILE A 101 23.57 -2.68 16.22
CA ILE A 101 22.50 -2.84 17.22
C ILE A 101 22.77 -2.05 18.48
N ALA A 102 24.04 -1.95 18.88
CA ALA A 102 24.46 -1.16 20.03
C ALA A 102 24.23 0.34 19.89
N ASP A 103 24.19 0.84 18.64
CA ASP A 103 24.02 2.26 18.32
C ASP A 103 22.58 2.62 17.98
N THR A 104 21.69 1.62 17.91
CA THR A 104 20.28 1.84 17.58
C THR A 104 19.48 2.08 18.86
N SER A 105 18.77 3.21 18.92
CA SER A 105 17.92 3.51 20.07
C SER A 105 16.70 2.60 20.13
N MET A 106 16.19 2.33 21.34
CA MET A 106 14.94 1.59 21.53
C MET A 106 13.74 2.32 20.89
N GLN A 107 13.79 3.63 20.77
CA GLN A 107 12.77 4.40 20.04
C GLN A 107 12.75 4.03 18.54
N THR A 108 13.91 3.91 17.92
CA THR A 108 14.05 3.47 16.52
C THR A 108 13.58 2.04 16.35
N GLU A 109 13.98 1.13 17.24
CA GLU A 109 13.54 -0.28 17.21
C GLU A 109 12.00 -0.38 17.29
N ARG A 110 11.37 0.37 18.20
CA ARG A 110 9.92 0.40 18.32
C ARG A 110 9.23 0.98 17.07
N ALA A 111 9.80 2.02 16.48
CA ALA A 111 9.26 2.61 15.25
C ALA A 111 9.29 1.61 14.09
N ILE A 112 10.37 0.85 13.95
CA ILE A 112 10.49 -0.21 12.94
C ILE A 112 9.42 -1.30 13.18
N MET A 113 9.29 -1.79 14.40
CA MET A 113 8.28 -2.80 14.74
C MET A 113 6.86 -2.28 14.53
N GLU A 114 6.61 -1.02 14.79
CA GLU A 114 5.30 -0.40 14.56
C GLU A 114 4.93 -0.41 13.07
N VAL A 115 5.86 -0.08 12.19
CA VAL A 115 5.64 -0.08 10.74
C VAL A 115 5.66 -1.49 10.16
N ASP A 116 6.68 -2.30 10.50
CA ASP A 116 6.96 -3.56 9.81
C ASP A 116 6.15 -4.75 10.36
N TYR A 117 5.60 -4.63 11.55
CA TYR A 117 4.84 -5.70 12.19
C TYR A 117 3.42 -5.26 12.58
N PHE A 118 3.27 -4.35 13.54
CA PHE A 118 1.96 -4.02 14.11
C PHE A 118 1.00 -3.40 13.09
N SER A 119 1.47 -2.48 12.26
CA SER A 119 0.64 -1.86 11.24
C SER A 119 0.14 -2.88 10.21
N GLN A 120 0.99 -3.80 9.80
CA GLN A 120 0.65 -4.85 8.83
C GLN A 120 -0.37 -5.84 9.42
N VAL A 121 -0.20 -6.22 10.68
CA VAL A 121 -1.17 -7.07 11.39
C VAL A 121 -2.51 -6.37 11.51
N PHE A 122 -2.52 -5.10 11.90
CA PHE A 122 -3.74 -4.32 12.04
C PHE A 122 -4.47 -4.17 10.71
N LEU A 123 -3.76 -3.77 9.65
CA LEU A 123 -4.35 -3.62 8.31
C LEU A 123 -4.91 -4.94 7.78
N THR A 124 -4.16 -6.03 7.93
CA THR A 124 -4.61 -7.37 7.52
C THR A 124 -5.88 -7.82 8.26
N LYS A 125 -6.01 -7.47 9.54
CA LYS A 125 -7.22 -7.76 10.32
C LYS A 125 -8.40 -6.85 9.98
N THR A 126 -8.13 -5.68 9.40
CA THR A 126 -9.16 -4.70 9.02
C THR A 126 -9.81 -5.06 7.69
N VAL A 127 -9.02 -5.60 6.76
CA VAL A 127 -9.44 -6.06 5.43
C VAL A 127 -10.03 -7.46 5.52
#